data_44deaf6097e60dbc525a6e4dcfcd26fd
#
_entry.id   44deaf6097e60dbc525a6e4dcfcd26fd
#
_cell.length_a   1.000
_cell.length_b   1.000
_cell.length_c   1.000
_cell.angle_alpha   90.00
_cell.angle_beta   90.00
_cell.angle_gamma   90.00
#
_symmetry.space_group_name_H-M   'P 1'
#
loop_
_entity.id
_entity.type
_entity.pdbx_description
1 polymer ?
#
loop_
_entity_poly.entity_id
_entity_poly.type
_entity_poly.pdbx_seq_one_letter_code
_entity_poly.pdbx_strand_id
1 'polypeptide(L)'
;MSTRPEVEVRRSKRRRRTVSAYRDGDRVVVLIPASLSRKEEAEWVETMIARLEKSEKRRKPSDDDLMKRAKGLSGRYLGGLALPDSVRWVDNQESRWGSCTPGDRSIRLSARLQGMPSWVVDYVLMHELAHLLEANHNAKFWAWVDRFPQALSLIHI
;
A
#
# COMPACT_ATOMS: atom_id res chain seq x y z
N MET A 1 -25.57 -4.76 -10.76
CA MET A 1 -25.94 -3.58 -9.94
C MET A 1 -24.79 -3.21 -9.03
N SER A 2 -24.25 -2.04 -9.22
CA SER A 2 -23.27 -1.55 -8.26
C SER A 2 -24.02 -1.12 -7.01
N THR A 3 -23.93 -1.89 -5.95
CA THR A 3 -24.40 -1.46 -4.65
C THR A 3 -23.51 -0.32 -4.18
N ARG A 4 -24.14 0.78 -3.80
CA ARG A 4 -23.45 1.90 -3.19
C ARG A 4 -22.69 1.38 -1.94
N PRO A 5 -21.40 1.70 -1.78
CA PRO A 5 -20.68 1.24 -0.59
C PRO A 5 -21.29 1.85 0.66
N GLU A 6 -21.22 1.11 1.76
CA GLU A 6 -21.61 1.63 3.05
C GLU A 6 -20.69 2.79 3.41
N VAL A 7 -21.25 3.92 3.83
CA VAL A 7 -20.50 5.12 4.12
C VAL A 7 -20.64 5.49 5.58
N GLU A 8 -19.50 5.69 6.24
CA GLU A 8 -19.44 6.25 7.59
C GLU A 8 -18.89 7.67 7.48
N VAL A 9 -19.61 8.64 8.01
CA VAL A 9 -19.17 10.04 8.03
C VAL A 9 -18.72 10.39 9.45
N ARG A 10 -17.48 10.86 9.58
CA ARG A 10 -16.93 11.31 10.84
C ARG A 10 -16.69 12.82 10.80
N ARG A 11 -17.33 13.54 11.70
CA ARG A 11 -17.18 14.98 11.81
C ARG A 11 -16.11 15.30 12.85
N SER A 12 -15.22 16.24 12.52
CA SER A 12 -14.15 16.66 13.43
C SER A 12 -14.16 18.17 13.66
N LYS A 13 -14.15 18.56 14.89
CA LYS A 13 -14.02 19.96 15.28
C LYS A 13 -12.63 20.53 14.99
N ARG A 14 -11.63 19.64 14.85
CA ARG A 14 -10.26 20.02 14.54
C ARG A 14 -10.06 20.37 13.07
N ARG A 15 -10.90 19.80 12.19
CA ARG A 15 -10.84 20.09 10.76
C ARG A 15 -11.61 21.36 10.46
N ARG A 16 -10.99 22.30 9.76
CA ARG A 16 -11.65 23.54 9.33
C ARG A 16 -12.04 23.53 7.88
N ARG A 17 -11.15 23.03 7.00
CA ARG A 17 -11.34 23.05 5.55
C ARG A 17 -10.99 21.75 4.84
N THR A 18 -10.44 20.77 5.57
CA THR A 18 -9.98 19.53 4.94
C THR A 18 -11.07 18.46 4.95
N VAL A 19 -11.23 17.82 3.79
CA VAL A 19 -12.10 16.64 3.63
C VAL A 19 -11.23 15.51 3.11
N SER A 20 -11.36 14.33 3.70
CA SER A 20 -10.63 13.15 3.24
C SER A 20 -11.51 11.92 3.33
N ALA A 21 -11.14 10.87 2.60
CA ALA A 21 -11.84 9.60 2.64
C ALA A 21 -10.86 8.45 2.48
N TYR A 22 -11.19 7.31 3.10
CA TYR A 22 -10.42 6.09 2.94
C TYR A 22 -11.34 4.89 2.96
N ARG A 23 -10.84 3.79 2.43
CA ARG A 23 -11.57 2.52 2.44
C ARG A 23 -11.21 1.73 3.69
N ASP A 24 -12.25 1.23 4.38
CA ASP A 24 -12.10 0.35 5.53
C ASP A 24 -12.95 -0.90 5.28
N GLY A 25 -12.33 -1.95 4.74
CA GLY A 25 -13.05 -3.14 4.29
C GLY A 25 -14.04 -2.81 3.18
N ASP A 26 -15.31 -3.14 3.38
CA ASP A 26 -16.39 -2.82 2.43
C ASP A 26 -16.99 -1.43 2.65
N ARG A 27 -16.46 -0.70 3.63
CA ARG A 27 -16.99 0.59 4.05
C ARG A 27 -16.07 1.72 3.58
N VAL A 28 -16.66 2.86 3.24
CA VAL A 28 -15.92 4.10 2.98
C VAL A 28 -16.09 5.02 4.17
N VAL A 29 -14.98 5.50 4.73
CA VAL A 29 -15.00 6.47 5.82
C VAL A 29 -14.67 7.84 5.26
N VAL A 30 -15.56 8.82 5.47
CA VAL A 30 -15.37 10.19 5.02
C VAL A 30 -15.19 11.09 6.25
N LEU A 31 -14.08 11.83 6.26
CA LEU A 31 -13.73 12.74 7.36
C LEU A 31 -13.99 14.17 6.92
N ILE A 32 -14.88 14.88 7.62
CA ILE A 32 -15.27 16.24 7.27
C ILE A 32 -15.19 17.18 8.48
N PRO A 33 -15.13 18.51 8.25
CA PRO A 33 -15.28 19.47 9.33
C PRO A 33 -16.66 19.37 9.99
N ALA A 34 -16.72 19.57 11.29
CA ALA A 34 -17.98 19.53 12.04
C ALA A 34 -18.91 20.68 11.66
N SER A 35 -18.39 21.75 11.09
CA SER A 35 -19.14 22.93 10.69
C SER A 35 -19.96 22.80 9.40
N LEU A 36 -19.76 21.74 8.63
CA LEU A 36 -20.48 21.55 7.37
C LEU A 36 -21.96 21.27 7.60
N SER A 37 -22.81 21.82 6.74
CA SER A 37 -24.24 21.51 6.72
C SER A 37 -24.48 20.09 6.20
N ARG A 38 -25.68 19.56 6.41
CA ARG A 38 -26.05 18.23 5.87
C ARG A 38 -26.02 18.21 4.34
N LYS A 39 -26.37 19.31 3.70
CA LYS A 39 -26.30 19.44 2.24
C LYS A 39 -24.87 19.37 1.76
N GLU A 40 -23.95 20.11 2.40
CA GLU A 40 -22.55 20.09 2.09
C GLU A 40 -21.93 18.70 2.35
N GLU A 41 -22.34 18.06 3.44
CA GLU A 41 -21.92 16.69 3.75
C GLU A 41 -22.28 15.74 2.61
N ALA A 42 -23.53 15.76 2.15
CA ALA A 42 -23.99 14.89 1.07
C ALA A 42 -23.20 15.12 -0.21
N GLU A 43 -22.93 16.37 -0.56
CA GLU A 43 -22.14 16.74 -1.75
C GLU A 43 -20.71 16.24 -1.64
N TRP A 44 -20.09 16.41 -0.48
CA TRP A 44 -18.71 15.96 -0.26
C TRP A 44 -18.60 14.42 -0.23
N VAL A 45 -19.58 13.74 0.36
CA VAL A 45 -19.61 12.27 0.37
C VAL A 45 -19.61 11.73 -1.06
N GLU A 46 -20.48 12.27 -1.93
CA GLU A 46 -20.54 11.84 -3.33
C GLU A 46 -19.22 12.12 -4.06
N THR A 47 -18.66 13.31 -3.87
CA THR A 47 -17.39 13.71 -4.49
C THR A 47 -16.25 12.80 -4.04
N MET A 48 -16.16 12.52 -2.74
CA MET A 48 -15.08 11.71 -2.19
C MET A 48 -15.19 10.25 -2.58
N ILE A 49 -16.39 9.70 -2.66
CA ILE A 49 -16.61 8.34 -3.16
C ILE A 49 -16.11 8.23 -4.60
N ALA A 50 -16.50 9.19 -5.46
CA ALA A 50 -16.07 9.21 -6.86
C ALA A 50 -14.56 9.31 -7.01
N ARG A 51 -13.90 10.17 -6.22
CA ARG A 51 -12.45 10.30 -6.22
C ARG A 51 -11.75 9.02 -5.77
N LEU A 52 -12.26 8.40 -4.72
CA LEU A 52 -11.70 7.16 -4.19
C LEU A 52 -11.79 6.02 -5.20
N GLU A 53 -12.97 5.84 -5.82
CA GLU A 53 -13.17 4.83 -6.85
C GLU A 53 -12.25 5.03 -8.06
N LYS A 54 -12.09 6.27 -8.50
CA LYS A 54 -11.18 6.63 -9.60
C LYS A 54 -9.73 6.32 -9.24
N SER A 55 -9.32 6.62 -8.01
CA SER A 55 -7.98 6.31 -7.52
C SER A 55 -7.75 4.81 -7.46
N GLU A 56 -8.72 4.04 -6.95
CA GLU A 56 -8.64 2.58 -6.88
C GLU A 56 -8.53 1.95 -8.28
N LYS A 57 -9.29 2.44 -9.25
CA LYS A 57 -9.20 1.96 -10.64
C LYS A 57 -7.83 2.20 -11.26
N ARG A 58 -7.21 3.34 -10.96
CA ARG A 58 -5.86 3.64 -11.45
C ARG A 58 -4.79 2.78 -10.78
N ARG A 59 -4.99 2.41 -9.52
CA ARG A 59 -4.03 1.58 -8.77
C ARG A 59 -4.09 0.12 -9.15
N LYS A 60 -5.26 -0.40 -9.47
CA LYS A 60 -5.45 -1.83 -9.71
C LYS A 60 -4.48 -2.41 -10.74
N PRO A 61 -4.31 -1.82 -11.95
CA PRO A 61 -3.31 -2.34 -12.90
C PRO A 61 -1.88 -2.27 -12.37
N SER A 62 -1.51 -1.18 -11.68
CA SER A 62 -0.19 -1.03 -11.06
C SER A 62 0.04 -2.06 -9.96
N ASP A 63 -0.98 -2.36 -9.17
CA ASP A 63 -0.90 -3.36 -8.10
C ASP A 63 -0.74 -4.76 -8.70
N ASP A 64 -1.43 -5.07 -9.79
CA ASP A 64 -1.30 -6.35 -10.49
C ASP A 64 0.12 -6.51 -11.06
N ASP A 65 0.69 -5.46 -11.64
CA ASP A 65 2.07 -5.46 -12.11
C ASP A 65 3.05 -5.67 -10.97
N LEU A 66 2.80 -5.05 -9.84
CA LEU A 66 3.62 -5.18 -8.64
C LEU A 66 3.58 -6.62 -8.11
N MET A 67 2.41 -7.25 -8.11
CA MET A 67 2.24 -8.65 -7.71
C MET A 67 3.05 -9.59 -8.63
N LYS A 68 2.97 -9.39 -9.95
CA LYS A 68 3.75 -10.17 -10.92
C LYS A 68 5.24 -10.02 -10.67
N ARG A 69 5.67 -8.80 -10.37
CA ARG A 69 7.07 -8.49 -10.08
C ARG A 69 7.53 -9.19 -8.80
N ALA A 70 6.71 -9.17 -7.76
CA ALA A 70 6.99 -9.85 -6.49
C ALA A 70 7.12 -11.36 -6.69
N LYS A 71 6.20 -11.98 -7.44
CA LYS A 71 6.26 -13.42 -7.74
C LYS A 71 7.51 -13.76 -8.54
N GLY A 72 7.89 -12.92 -9.50
CA GLY A 72 9.10 -13.11 -10.30
C GLY A 72 10.36 -13.05 -9.45
N LEU A 73 10.45 -12.08 -8.55
CA LEU A 73 11.59 -11.96 -7.63
C LEU A 73 11.68 -13.14 -6.67
N SER A 74 10.55 -13.56 -6.12
CA SER A 74 10.49 -14.71 -5.24
C SER A 74 10.97 -15.98 -5.94
N GLY A 75 10.47 -16.22 -7.16
CA GLY A 75 10.87 -17.38 -7.95
C GLY A 75 12.34 -17.39 -8.32
N ARG A 76 12.89 -16.20 -8.62
CA ARG A 76 14.28 -16.07 -9.08
C ARG A 76 15.29 -16.14 -7.93
N TYR A 77 15.00 -15.48 -6.82
CA TYR A 77 15.98 -15.28 -5.72
C TYR A 77 15.63 -15.97 -4.42
N LEU A 78 14.36 -16.29 -4.19
CA LEU A 78 13.88 -16.88 -2.93
C LEU A 78 13.33 -18.29 -3.11
N GLY A 79 13.61 -18.92 -4.25
CA GLY A 79 13.17 -20.28 -4.52
C GLY A 79 11.65 -20.46 -4.58
N GLY A 80 10.91 -19.38 -4.80
CA GLY A 80 9.46 -19.41 -4.81
C GLY A 80 8.80 -19.57 -3.45
N LEU A 81 9.59 -19.46 -2.36
CA LEU A 81 9.10 -19.69 -0.99
C LEU A 81 8.32 -18.51 -0.43
N ALA A 82 8.64 -17.30 -0.85
CA ALA A 82 7.98 -16.09 -0.37
C ALA A 82 6.86 -15.72 -1.35
N LEU A 83 5.63 -16.09 -1.04
CA LEU A 83 4.46 -15.80 -1.88
C LEU A 83 3.48 -14.92 -1.11
N PRO A 84 3.40 -13.63 -1.44
CA PRO A 84 2.43 -12.74 -0.79
C PRO A 84 1.03 -13.00 -1.29
N ASP A 85 0.03 -12.78 -0.44
CA ASP A 85 -1.38 -12.82 -0.83
C ASP A 85 -1.81 -11.52 -1.50
N SER A 86 -1.19 -10.40 -1.12
CA SER A 86 -1.42 -9.12 -1.76
C SER A 86 -0.17 -8.25 -1.75
N VAL A 87 0.00 -7.46 -2.81
CA VAL A 87 1.05 -6.44 -2.89
C VAL A 87 0.41 -5.19 -3.46
N ARG A 88 0.54 -4.06 -2.78
CA ARG A 88 -0.12 -2.81 -3.17
C ARG A 88 0.76 -1.60 -3.00
N TRP A 89 0.49 -0.59 -3.83
CA TRP A 89 1.01 0.75 -3.61
C TRP A 89 0.15 1.48 -2.58
N VAL A 90 0.76 2.23 -1.69
CA VAL A 90 0.05 3.05 -0.70
C VAL A 90 0.63 4.46 -0.66
N ASP A 91 -0.23 5.45 -0.42
CA ASP A 91 0.16 6.86 -0.44
C ASP A 91 0.54 7.40 0.92
N ASN A 92 0.17 6.71 2.00
CA ASN A 92 0.24 7.24 3.36
C ASN A 92 1.43 6.74 4.19
N GLN A 93 2.45 6.18 3.56
CA GLN A 93 3.68 5.79 4.26
C GLN A 93 4.71 6.91 4.18
N GLU A 94 4.77 7.74 5.21
CA GLU A 94 5.68 8.88 5.25
C GLU A 94 7.08 8.51 5.68
N SER A 95 7.22 7.54 6.60
CA SER A 95 8.50 7.17 7.20
C SER A 95 9.08 5.86 6.69
N ARG A 96 8.34 5.10 5.87
CA ARG A 96 8.77 3.80 5.37
C ARG A 96 8.63 3.71 3.86
N TRP A 97 9.55 3.00 3.23
CA TRP A 97 9.45 2.71 1.80
C TRP A 97 8.56 1.52 1.51
N GLY A 98 8.40 0.62 2.49
CA GLY A 98 7.53 -0.54 2.38
C GLY A 98 7.20 -1.11 3.74
N SER A 99 6.23 -2.01 3.77
CA SER A 99 5.87 -2.76 4.97
C SER A 99 5.32 -4.13 4.61
N CYS A 100 5.44 -5.05 5.53
CA CYS A 100 4.92 -6.42 5.39
C CYS A 100 4.17 -6.80 6.64
N THR A 101 3.01 -7.42 6.47
CA THR A 101 2.27 -8.04 7.56
C THR A 101 2.30 -9.56 7.33
N PRO A 102 3.23 -10.30 7.99
CA PRO A 102 3.39 -11.74 7.73
C PRO A 102 2.15 -12.56 8.03
N GLY A 103 1.33 -12.12 9.00
CA GLY A 103 0.12 -12.85 9.40
C GLY A 103 -0.89 -13.04 8.28
N ASP A 104 -1.09 -12.04 7.42
CA ASP A 104 -1.99 -12.11 6.27
C ASP A 104 -1.24 -12.11 4.93
N ARG A 105 0.09 -12.15 4.96
CA ARG A 105 0.96 -12.14 3.78
C ARG A 105 0.73 -10.94 2.87
N SER A 106 0.46 -9.79 3.45
CA SER A 106 0.30 -8.56 2.70
C SER A 106 1.56 -7.72 2.70
N ILE A 107 1.87 -7.14 1.53
CA ILE A 107 3.01 -6.24 1.34
C ILE A 107 2.47 -4.92 0.80
N ARG A 108 2.99 -3.82 1.34
CA ARG A 108 2.65 -2.47 0.89
C ARG A 108 3.93 -1.73 0.57
N LEU A 109 3.95 -1.07 -0.58
CA LEU A 109 5.07 -0.22 -0.99
C LEU A 109 4.61 1.23 -1.11
N SER A 110 5.48 2.14 -0.72
CA SER A 110 5.20 3.57 -0.86
C SER A 110 5.08 3.95 -2.33
N ALA A 111 4.03 4.69 -2.69
CA ALA A 111 3.86 5.21 -4.04
C ALA A 111 5.01 6.12 -4.47
N ARG A 112 5.79 6.66 -3.53
CA ARG A 112 6.99 7.44 -3.82
C ARG A 112 8.04 6.66 -4.61
N LEU A 113 8.00 5.32 -4.53
CA LEU A 113 8.92 4.47 -5.28
C LEU A 113 8.60 4.41 -6.77
N GLN A 114 7.41 4.80 -7.20
CA GLN A 114 6.98 4.69 -8.59
C GLN A 114 7.84 5.49 -9.57
N GLY A 115 8.43 6.59 -9.12
CA GLY A 115 9.33 7.40 -9.94
C GLY A 115 10.78 7.03 -9.85
N MET A 116 11.13 6.01 -9.09
CA MET A 116 12.52 5.60 -8.87
C MET A 116 12.97 4.51 -9.85
N PRO A 117 14.29 4.30 -10.03
CA PRO A 117 14.77 3.20 -10.86
C PRO A 117 14.20 1.86 -10.43
N SER A 118 13.97 0.98 -11.40
CA SER A 118 13.31 -0.31 -11.15
C SER A 118 14.03 -1.18 -10.13
N TRP A 119 15.35 -1.13 -10.07
CA TRP A 119 16.11 -1.92 -9.11
C TRP A 119 15.89 -1.48 -7.66
N VAL A 120 15.57 -0.20 -7.43
CA VAL A 120 15.20 0.29 -6.08
C VAL A 120 13.88 -0.32 -5.64
N VAL A 121 12.89 -0.33 -6.53
CA VAL A 121 11.59 -0.95 -6.28
C VAL A 121 11.78 -2.45 -5.99
N ASP A 122 12.59 -3.12 -6.80
CA ASP A 122 12.89 -4.54 -6.62
C ASP A 122 13.59 -4.82 -5.29
N TYR A 123 14.50 -3.97 -4.88
CA TYR A 123 15.18 -4.13 -3.59
C TYR A 123 14.19 -4.03 -2.43
N VAL A 124 13.32 -3.02 -2.44
CA VAL A 124 12.32 -2.86 -1.38
C VAL A 124 11.35 -4.04 -1.36
N LEU A 125 10.94 -4.53 -2.55
CA LEU A 125 10.14 -5.75 -2.65
C LEU A 125 10.85 -6.95 -2.06
N MET A 126 12.14 -7.13 -2.37
CA MET A 126 12.95 -8.23 -1.82
C MET A 126 13.01 -8.17 -0.29
N HIS A 127 13.18 -6.98 0.25
CA HIS A 127 13.20 -6.75 1.69
C HIS A 127 11.88 -7.22 2.33
N GLU A 128 10.75 -6.81 1.74
CA GLU A 128 9.44 -7.16 2.27
C GLU A 128 9.10 -8.64 2.04
N LEU A 129 9.48 -9.20 0.88
CA LEU A 129 9.32 -10.63 0.62
C LEU A 129 10.11 -11.49 1.61
N ALA A 130 11.32 -11.06 1.96
CA ALA A 130 12.14 -11.75 2.95
C ALA A 130 11.46 -11.78 4.33
N HIS A 131 10.67 -10.77 4.66
CA HIS A 131 9.89 -10.77 5.91
C HIS A 131 8.78 -11.82 5.94
N LEU A 132 8.36 -12.35 4.81
CA LEU A 132 7.44 -13.49 4.77
C LEU A 132 8.12 -14.78 5.21
N LEU A 133 9.45 -14.86 5.09
CA LEU A 133 10.24 -16.01 5.45
C LEU A 133 10.90 -15.85 6.82
N GLU A 134 11.25 -14.61 7.18
CA GLU A 134 11.93 -14.31 8.43
C GLU A 134 11.45 -12.95 8.96
N ALA A 135 10.74 -12.95 10.08
CA ALA A 135 10.09 -11.75 10.61
C ALA A 135 11.09 -10.70 11.12
N ASN A 136 12.23 -11.15 11.65
CA ASN A 136 13.23 -10.25 12.26
C ASN A 136 14.41 -10.00 11.31
N HIS A 137 15.05 -8.85 11.47
CA HIS A 137 16.24 -8.47 10.70
C HIS A 137 17.50 -9.21 11.23
N ASN A 138 17.45 -10.55 11.25
CA ASN A 138 18.55 -11.38 11.70
C ASN A 138 19.42 -11.84 10.51
N ALA A 139 20.43 -12.67 10.78
CA ALA A 139 21.33 -13.15 9.75
C ALA A 139 20.62 -13.93 8.64
N LYS A 140 19.58 -14.70 8.98
CA LYS A 140 18.77 -15.43 8.00
C LYS A 140 18.01 -14.50 7.09
N PHE A 141 17.44 -13.42 7.63
CA PHE A 141 16.75 -12.41 6.86
C PHE A 141 17.69 -11.77 5.83
N TRP A 142 18.85 -11.30 6.29
CA TRP A 142 19.82 -10.65 5.39
C TRP A 142 20.38 -11.61 4.35
N ALA A 143 20.52 -12.89 4.69
CA ALA A 143 20.94 -13.91 3.72
C ALA A 143 19.93 -14.03 2.56
N TRP A 144 18.62 -13.91 2.84
CA TRP A 144 17.62 -13.88 1.78
C TRP A 144 17.71 -12.63 0.92
N VAL A 145 17.83 -11.45 1.53
CA VAL A 145 17.92 -10.16 0.83
C VAL A 145 19.18 -10.11 -0.03
N ASP A 146 20.31 -10.62 0.47
CA ASP A 146 21.58 -10.58 -0.24
C ASP A 146 21.63 -11.43 -1.51
N ARG A 147 20.63 -12.27 -1.74
CA ARG A 147 20.49 -13.00 -3.02
C ARG A 147 20.16 -12.06 -4.17
N PHE A 148 19.60 -10.90 -3.88
CA PHE A 148 19.33 -9.88 -4.89
C PHE A 148 20.64 -9.20 -5.27
N PRO A 149 21.02 -9.16 -6.58
CA PRO A 149 22.37 -8.74 -7.00
C PRO A 149 22.78 -7.33 -6.59
N GLN A 150 21.82 -6.43 -6.40
CA GLN A 150 22.09 -5.02 -6.08
C GLN A 150 21.93 -4.71 -4.60
N ALA A 151 21.65 -5.72 -3.76
CA ALA A 151 21.46 -5.52 -2.33
C ALA A 151 22.70 -4.92 -1.66
N LEU A 152 23.89 -5.33 -2.07
CA LEU A 152 25.15 -4.84 -1.49
C LEU A 152 25.36 -3.34 -1.66
N SER A 153 24.87 -2.76 -2.76
CA SER A 153 24.99 -1.32 -2.99
C SER A 153 23.99 -0.50 -2.18
N LEU A 154 23.01 -1.14 -1.58
CA LEU A 154 21.94 -0.50 -0.82
C LEU A 154 22.04 -0.77 0.70
N ILE A 155 23.00 -1.55 1.12
CA ILE A 155 23.10 -2.04 2.49
C ILE A 155 23.20 -0.92 3.56
N HIS A 156 23.62 0.26 3.15
CA HIS A 156 23.80 1.40 4.05
C HIS A 156 22.76 2.52 3.85
N ILE A 157 21.72 2.26 3.10
CA ILE A 157 20.65 3.24 2.86
C ILE A 157 19.51 3.13 3.86
#